data_8643471cb25aefcb871889d1e1d1abd7
#
_entry.id   8643471cb25aefcb871889d1e1d1abd7
#
_cell.length_a   1.000
_cell.length_b   1.000
_cell.length_c   1.000
_cell.angle_alpha   90.00
_cell.angle_beta   90.00
_cell.angle_gamma   90.00
#
_symmetry.space_group_name_H-M   'P 1'
#
loop_
_entity.id
_entity.type
_entity.pdbx_description
1 polymer ?
#
loop_
_entity_poly.entity_id
_entity_poly.type
_entity_poly.pdbx_seq_one_letter_code
_entity_poly.pdbx_strand_id
1 'polypeptide(L)'
;LKTFEEKIISNIAEINKSGVGTYFYKNFYIGEKELNKLFTHFQSLKIQKNQIVENKILDIDNQLLAEINSELGSKLNVSPIDLSKYDTVAIKSLFMNGCLFRVSKNMVISEDQKNQLLEIVDSLPNNFSVTDFKEQSSLTRKYAIPYLEFLDKELVTQKIDSSGLRAKIN
;
A
#
# COMPACT_ATOMS: atom_id res chain seq x y z
N LEU A 1 9.04 -12.36 2.35
CA LEU A 1 9.15 -11.07 3.06
C LEU A 1 9.04 -11.27 4.58
N LYS A 2 8.05 -12.01 5.11
CA LYS A 2 7.91 -12.28 6.56
C LYS A 2 9.21 -12.82 7.19
N THR A 3 9.84 -13.81 6.57
CA THR A 3 11.09 -14.42 7.08
C THR A 3 12.27 -13.42 7.11
N PHE A 4 12.31 -12.45 6.21
CA PHE A 4 13.36 -11.45 6.21
C PHE A 4 13.12 -10.35 7.25
N GLU A 5 11.88 -9.92 7.42
CA GLU A 5 11.47 -8.98 8.47
C GLU A 5 11.73 -9.55 9.87
N GLU A 6 11.41 -10.83 10.11
CA GLU A 6 11.71 -11.53 11.36
C GLU A 6 13.22 -11.57 11.67
N LYS A 7 14.06 -11.79 10.64
CA LYS A 7 15.52 -11.71 10.79
C LYS A 7 16.01 -10.31 11.13
N ILE A 8 15.39 -9.28 10.59
CA ILE A 8 15.70 -7.89 10.94
C ILE A 8 15.31 -7.63 12.39
N ILE A 9 14.12 -8.03 12.81
CA ILE A 9 13.63 -7.87 14.19
C ILE A 9 14.60 -8.52 15.20
N SER A 10 15.05 -9.73 14.92
CA SER A 10 16.00 -10.44 15.81
C SER A 10 17.38 -9.78 15.91
N ASN A 11 17.73 -8.88 14.98
CA ASN A 11 19.03 -8.21 14.92
C ASN A 11 18.96 -6.69 15.07
N ILE A 12 17.81 -6.13 15.44
CA ILE A 12 17.59 -4.67 15.53
C ILE A 12 18.69 -3.95 16.33
N ALA A 13 19.10 -4.52 17.49
CA ALA A 13 20.10 -3.91 18.35
C ALA A 13 21.47 -3.78 17.65
N GLU A 14 21.90 -4.80 16.93
CA GLU A 14 23.15 -4.79 16.18
C GLU A 14 23.09 -3.85 14.98
N ILE A 15 21.99 -3.88 14.25
CA ILE A 15 21.73 -3.00 13.09
C ILE A 15 21.78 -1.54 13.53
N ASN A 16 21.10 -1.19 14.61
CA ASN A 16 21.05 0.17 15.13
C ASN A 16 22.40 0.64 15.67
N LYS A 17 23.20 -0.26 16.25
CA LYS A 17 24.58 0.03 16.69
C LYS A 17 25.52 0.32 15.53
N SER A 18 25.37 -0.39 14.43
CA SER A 18 26.18 -0.24 13.21
C SER A 18 25.72 0.93 12.33
N GLY A 19 24.50 1.41 12.52
CA GLY A 19 23.77 2.31 11.62
C GLY A 19 23.15 1.54 10.45
N VAL A 20 21.88 1.82 10.19
CA VAL A 20 21.04 1.03 9.26
C VAL A 20 21.65 0.95 7.87
N GLY A 21 22.00 2.08 7.28
CA GLY A 21 22.62 2.11 5.94
C GLY A 21 23.92 1.32 5.86
N THR A 22 24.79 1.47 6.86
CA THR A 22 26.08 0.77 6.92
C THR A 22 25.89 -0.74 7.06
N TYR A 23 24.99 -1.18 7.91
CA TYR A 23 24.70 -2.60 8.13
C TYR A 23 24.17 -3.27 6.84
N PHE A 24 23.18 -2.66 6.19
CA PHE A 24 22.57 -3.23 4.99
C PHE A 24 23.51 -3.19 3.78
N TYR A 25 24.32 -2.13 3.64
CA TYR A 25 25.33 -2.10 2.59
C TYR A 25 26.39 -3.19 2.75
N LYS A 26 26.91 -3.37 3.96
CA LYS A 26 27.95 -4.41 4.24
C LYS A 26 27.44 -5.83 4.07
N ASN A 27 26.21 -6.12 4.51
CA ASN A 27 25.72 -7.49 4.59
C ASN A 27 24.91 -7.92 3.37
N PHE A 28 24.31 -6.96 2.65
CA PHE A 28 23.35 -7.26 1.56
C PHE A 28 23.62 -6.43 0.29
N TYR A 29 24.58 -5.54 0.29
CA TYR A 29 24.88 -4.61 -0.81
C TYR A 29 23.67 -3.74 -1.21
N ILE A 30 22.80 -3.42 -0.25
CA ILE A 30 21.61 -2.60 -0.45
C ILE A 30 21.96 -1.14 -0.18
N GLY A 31 21.80 -0.27 -1.18
CA GLY A 31 21.97 1.16 -1.06
C GLY A 31 20.79 1.86 -0.37
N GLU A 32 20.96 3.14 -0.03
CA GLU A 32 19.96 3.91 0.77
C GLU A 32 18.60 4.01 0.06
N LYS A 33 18.58 4.17 -1.27
CA LYS A 33 17.32 4.24 -2.03
C LYS A 33 16.55 2.93 -2.02
N GLU A 34 17.25 1.82 -2.24
CA GLU A 34 16.70 0.47 -2.23
C GLU A 34 16.24 0.10 -0.82
N LEU A 35 17.01 0.53 0.19
CA LEU A 35 16.69 0.31 1.60
C LEU A 35 15.38 1.01 1.99
N ASN A 36 15.22 2.27 1.63
CA ASN A 36 13.97 3.00 1.87
C ASN A 36 12.77 2.34 1.18
N LYS A 37 12.94 1.88 -0.07
CA LYS A 37 11.89 1.11 -0.76
C LYS A 37 11.57 -0.19 -0.04
N LEU A 38 12.57 -0.93 0.41
CA LEU A 38 12.38 -2.18 1.15
C LEU A 38 11.55 -1.95 2.42
N PHE A 39 11.85 -0.91 3.18
CA PHE A 39 11.14 -0.61 4.43
C PHE A 39 9.71 -0.09 4.23
N THR A 40 9.33 0.39 3.05
CA THR A 40 7.91 0.68 2.76
C THR A 40 7.03 -0.57 2.70
N HIS A 41 7.63 -1.75 2.49
CA HIS A 41 6.91 -3.03 2.43
C HIS A 41 6.81 -3.73 3.79
N PHE A 42 7.50 -3.24 4.82
CA PHE A 42 7.39 -3.79 6.17
C PHE A 42 6.27 -3.11 6.95
N GLN A 43 5.41 -3.92 7.56
CA GLN A 43 4.30 -3.41 8.37
C GLN A 43 4.75 -3.05 9.78
N SER A 44 5.66 -3.84 10.35
CA SER A 44 6.08 -3.72 11.74
C SER A 44 7.35 -2.89 11.96
N LEU A 45 8.05 -2.50 10.89
CA LEU A 45 9.34 -1.82 10.96
C LEU A 45 9.35 -0.53 10.14
N LYS A 46 10.07 0.48 10.63
CA LYS A 46 10.41 1.70 9.87
C LYS A 46 11.81 2.19 10.21
N ILE A 47 12.40 2.96 9.29
CA ILE A 47 13.65 3.68 9.55
C ILE A 47 13.30 5.07 10.09
N GLN A 48 13.86 5.42 11.24
CA GLN A 48 13.75 6.75 11.84
C GLN A 48 15.11 7.18 12.39
N LYS A 49 15.63 8.33 11.93
CA LYS A 49 16.94 8.87 12.36
C LYS A 49 18.07 7.84 12.26
N ASN A 50 18.15 7.14 11.13
CA ASN A 50 19.14 6.08 10.84
C ASN A 50 19.10 4.87 11.81
N GLN A 51 17.95 4.64 12.43
CA GLN A 51 17.69 3.48 13.28
C GLN A 51 16.43 2.78 12.81
N ILE A 52 16.40 1.45 12.97
CA ILE A 52 15.16 0.67 12.83
C ILE A 52 14.38 0.82 14.14
N VAL A 53 13.14 1.22 14.02
CA VAL A 53 12.17 1.24 15.12
C VAL A 53 10.99 0.35 14.74
N GLU A 54 10.50 -0.38 15.73
CA GLU A 54 9.27 -1.13 15.54
C GLU A 54 8.09 -0.16 15.41
N ASN A 55 7.27 -0.37 14.40
CA ASN A 55 5.96 0.25 14.39
C ASN A 55 5.16 -0.41 15.52
N LYS A 56 4.65 0.35 16.46
CA LYS A 56 3.60 -0.18 17.34
C LYS A 56 2.45 -0.63 16.44
N ILE A 57 2.27 -1.94 16.33
CA ILE A 57 1.06 -2.50 15.74
C ILE A 57 -0.05 -2.06 16.70
N LEU A 58 -0.84 -1.10 16.28
CA LEU A 58 -2.03 -0.70 17.03
C LEU A 58 -3.05 -1.81 16.86
N ASP A 59 -3.70 -2.21 17.93
CA ASP A 59 -4.76 -3.22 17.87
C ASP A 59 -5.83 -2.80 16.86
N ILE A 60 -6.28 -3.76 16.06
CA ILE A 60 -7.34 -3.54 15.09
C ILE A 60 -8.67 -3.53 15.84
N ASP A 61 -9.38 -2.42 15.77
CA ASP A 61 -10.78 -2.36 16.19
C ASP A 61 -11.64 -3.05 15.11
N ASN A 62 -11.94 -4.33 15.35
CA ASN A 62 -12.71 -5.16 14.41
C ASN A 62 -14.16 -4.67 14.27
N GLN A 63 -14.75 -4.04 15.29
CA GLN A 63 -16.10 -3.50 15.21
C GLN A 63 -16.11 -2.28 14.29
N LEU A 64 -15.16 -1.36 14.48
CA LEU A 64 -14.99 -0.20 13.61
C LEU A 64 -14.68 -0.62 12.16
N LEU A 65 -13.82 -1.63 11.96
CA LEU A 65 -13.51 -2.15 10.64
C LEU A 65 -14.76 -2.70 9.94
N ALA A 66 -15.60 -3.45 10.66
CA ALA A 66 -16.84 -3.98 10.11
C ALA A 66 -17.82 -2.86 9.75
N GLU A 67 -17.94 -1.82 10.58
CA GLU A 67 -18.77 -0.64 10.30
C GLU A 67 -18.31 0.09 9.02
N ILE A 68 -17.02 0.37 8.91
CA ILE A 68 -16.45 1.05 7.75
C ILE A 68 -16.61 0.20 6.48
N ASN A 69 -16.35 -1.10 6.54
CA ASN A 69 -16.52 -2.01 5.41
C ASN A 69 -17.99 -2.07 4.96
N SER A 70 -18.94 -2.04 5.89
CA SER A 70 -20.36 -1.95 5.57
C SER A 70 -20.71 -0.65 4.83
N GLU A 71 -20.13 0.48 5.24
CA GLU A 71 -20.33 1.78 4.58
C GLU A 71 -19.66 1.84 3.19
N LEU A 72 -18.46 1.28 3.04
CA LEU A 72 -17.74 1.21 1.75
C LEU A 72 -18.44 0.28 0.76
N GLY A 73 -19.08 -0.78 1.26
CA GLY A 73 -19.66 -1.83 0.44
C GLY A 73 -18.61 -2.67 -0.31
N SER A 74 -19.07 -3.49 -1.24
CA SER A 74 -18.21 -4.41 -2.00
C SER A 74 -17.83 -3.91 -3.40
N LYS A 75 -18.41 -2.81 -3.87
CA LYS A 75 -18.21 -2.31 -5.23
C LYS A 75 -17.06 -1.32 -5.31
N LEU A 76 -16.39 -1.27 -6.46
CA LEU A 76 -15.29 -0.33 -6.71
C LEU A 76 -15.76 1.13 -7.00
N ASN A 77 -17.02 1.37 -7.28
CA ASN A 77 -17.57 2.71 -7.41
C ASN A 77 -17.98 3.29 -6.05
N VAL A 78 -17.00 3.38 -5.14
CA VAL A 78 -17.21 3.80 -3.75
C VAL A 78 -17.72 5.24 -3.62
N SER A 79 -18.61 5.45 -2.66
CA SER A 79 -18.98 6.79 -2.22
C SER A 79 -17.89 7.38 -1.31
N PRO A 80 -17.73 8.71 -1.28
CA PRO A 80 -16.85 9.33 -0.30
C PRO A 80 -17.30 8.97 1.13
N ILE A 81 -16.36 8.53 1.95
CA ILE A 81 -16.60 8.25 3.36
C ILE A 81 -16.00 9.36 4.22
N ASP A 82 -16.75 9.84 5.20
CA ASP A 82 -16.26 10.78 6.19
C ASP A 82 -15.64 10.03 7.38
N LEU A 83 -14.32 9.91 7.36
CA LEU A 83 -13.58 9.27 8.44
C LEU A 83 -13.40 10.15 9.68
N SER A 84 -13.74 11.46 9.62
CA SER A 84 -13.55 12.37 10.76
C SER A 84 -14.50 12.10 11.92
N LYS A 85 -15.58 11.36 11.67
CA LYS A 85 -16.55 10.94 12.68
C LYS A 85 -16.05 9.82 13.61
N TYR A 86 -14.93 9.18 13.25
CA TYR A 86 -14.34 8.08 13.99
C TYR A 86 -13.09 8.51 14.76
N ASP A 87 -12.70 7.72 15.76
CA ASP A 87 -11.47 7.96 16.49
C ASP A 87 -10.23 7.92 15.58
N THR A 88 -9.42 8.98 15.66
CA THR A 88 -8.27 9.15 14.77
C THR A 88 -7.21 8.06 14.94
N VAL A 89 -7.01 7.56 16.18
CA VAL A 89 -6.01 6.51 16.46
C VAL A 89 -6.47 5.18 15.90
N ALA A 90 -7.76 4.85 16.07
CA ALA A 90 -8.36 3.64 15.53
C ALA A 90 -8.31 3.63 13.98
N ILE A 91 -8.69 4.74 13.33
CA ILE A 91 -8.59 4.88 11.87
C ILE A 91 -7.14 4.74 11.39
N LYS A 92 -6.19 5.37 12.07
CA LYS A 92 -4.76 5.23 11.74
C LYS A 92 -4.30 3.77 11.85
N SER A 93 -4.76 3.05 12.87
CA SER A 93 -4.50 1.61 13.02
C SER A 93 -4.97 0.82 11.80
N LEU A 94 -6.19 1.05 11.31
CA LEU A 94 -6.72 0.34 10.15
C LEU A 94 -5.89 0.59 8.88
N PHE A 95 -5.42 1.82 8.65
CA PHE A 95 -4.51 2.10 7.53
C PHE A 95 -3.13 1.44 7.71
N MET A 96 -2.56 1.49 8.91
CA MET A 96 -1.24 0.92 9.19
C MET A 96 -1.23 -0.60 9.11
N ASN A 97 -2.34 -1.25 9.45
CA ASN A 97 -2.49 -2.70 9.36
C ASN A 97 -2.97 -3.19 7.98
N GLY A 98 -3.11 -2.29 6.99
CA GLY A 98 -3.51 -2.66 5.64
C GLY A 98 -4.97 -3.09 5.49
N CYS A 99 -5.82 -2.74 6.47
CA CYS A 99 -7.27 -2.98 6.39
C CYS A 99 -7.98 -1.97 5.49
N LEU A 100 -7.43 -0.75 5.41
CA LEU A 100 -7.92 0.35 4.59
C LEU A 100 -6.78 0.94 3.74
N PHE A 101 -7.13 1.43 2.56
CA PHE A 101 -6.20 2.06 1.63
C PHE A 101 -6.74 3.40 1.14
N ARG A 102 -5.89 4.44 1.17
CA ARG A 102 -6.26 5.76 0.67
C ARG A 102 -5.91 5.89 -0.80
N VAL A 103 -6.91 5.85 -1.65
CA VAL A 103 -6.76 5.99 -3.11
C VAL A 103 -6.57 7.47 -3.49
N SER A 104 -7.38 8.37 -2.92
CA SER A 104 -7.26 9.81 -3.12
C SER A 104 -7.71 10.57 -1.86
N LYS A 105 -7.74 11.91 -1.91
CA LYS A 105 -8.18 12.73 -0.77
C LYS A 105 -9.55 12.29 -0.21
N ASN A 106 -10.47 11.91 -1.09
CA ASN A 106 -11.87 11.62 -0.74
C ASN A 106 -12.27 10.17 -1.05
N MET A 107 -11.31 9.30 -1.36
CA MET A 107 -11.58 7.92 -1.72
C MET A 107 -10.73 6.98 -0.89
N VAL A 108 -11.39 6.12 -0.14
CA VAL A 108 -10.80 5.04 0.67
C VAL A 108 -11.42 3.73 0.21
N ILE A 109 -10.65 2.68 0.23
CA ILE A 109 -11.08 1.32 -0.09
C ILE A 109 -10.65 0.33 0.99
N SER A 110 -11.36 -0.77 1.08
CA SER A 110 -11.03 -1.93 1.91
C SER A 110 -9.95 -2.79 1.25
N GLU A 111 -9.43 -3.75 2.00
CA GLU A 111 -8.53 -4.79 1.49
C GLU A 111 -9.19 -5.62 0.37
N ASP A 112 -10.46 -6.01 0.53
CA ASP A 112 -11.20 -6.76 -0.50
C ASP A 112 -11.31 -5.98 -1.81
N GLN A 113 -11.60 -4.68 -1.74
CA GLN A 113 -11.66 -3.83 -2.93
C GLN A 113 -10.28 -3.65 -3.57
N LYS A 114 -9.21 -3.59 -2.78
CA LYS A 114 -7.84 -3.60 -3.32
C LYS A 114 -7.55 -4.91 -4.04
N ASN A 115 -7.92 -6.05 -3.47
CA ASN A 115 -7.74 -7.36 -4.10
C ASN A 115 -8.50 -7.46 -5.43
N GLN A 116 -9.74 -6.96 -5.50
CA GLN A 116 -10.49 -6.87 -6.75
C GLN A 116 -9.76 -6.02 -7.83
N LEU A 117 -9.13 -4.90 -7.42
CA LEU A 117 -8.33 -4.09 -8.36
C LEU A 117 -7.12 -4.87 -8.89
N LEU A 118 -6.45 -5.65 -8.04
CA LEU A 118 -5.32 -6.49 -8.43
C LEU A 118 -5.77 -7.58 -9.42
N GLU A 119 -6.87 -8.26 -9.17
CA GLU A 119 -7.45 -9.26 -10.07
C GLU A 119 -7.80 -8.66 -11.44
N ILE A 120 -8.37 -7.44 -11.48
CA ILE A 120 -8.64 -6.72 -12.72
C ILE A 120 -7.34 -6.46 -13.49
N VAL A 121 -6.31 -5.95 -12.82
CA VAL A 121 -5.00 -5.70 -13.46
C VAL A 121 -4.39 -7.00 -13.97
N ASP A 122 -4.47 -8.09 -13.20
CA ASP A 122 -3.93 -9.40 -13.60
C ASP A 122 -4.59 -9.93 -14.86
N SER A 123 -5.87 -9.64 -15.07
CA SER A 123 -6.62 -10.05 -16.28
C SER A 123 -6.31 -9.21 -17.52
N LEU A 124 -5.69 -8.03 -17.37
CA LEU A 124 -5.31 -7.16 -18.49
C LEU A 124 -4.00 -7.63 -19.15
N PRO A 125 -3.71 -7.21 -20.40
CA PRO A 125 -2.40 -7.43 -21.02
C PRO A 125 -1.29 -6.70 -20.23
N ASN A 126 -0.01 -7.08 -20.47
CA ASN A 126 1.14 -6.46 -19.80
C ASN A 126 1.19 -4.93 -19.99
N ASN A 127 0.83 -4.47 -21.20
CA ASN A 127 0.64 -3.06 -21.51
C ASN A 127 -0.83 -2.80 -21.78
N PHE A 128 -1.42 -1.85 -21.11
CA PHE A 128 -2.83 -1.53 -21.23
C PHE A 128 -3.10 -0.02 -21.10
N SER A 129 -4.20 0.43 -21.67
CA SER A 129 -4.66 1.82 -21.58
C SER A 129 -5.69 2.02 -20.46
N VAL A 130 -6.00 3.29 -20.17
CA VAL A 130 -7.11 3.65 -19.28
C VAL A 130 -8.44 3.09 -19.80
N THR A 131 -8.60 2.99 -21.11
CA THR A 131 -9.82 2.44 -21.75
C THR A 131 -9.94 0.95 -21.44
N ASP A 132 -8.88 0.17 -21.63
CA ASP A 132 -8.86 -1.26 -21.33
C ASP A 132 -9.22 -1.52 -19.86
N PHE A 133 -8.63 -0.75 -18.93
CA PHE A 133 -8.95 -0.85 -17.51
C PHE A 133 -10.42 -0.52 -17.22
N LYS A 134 -10.98 0.52 -17.85
CA LYS A 134 -12.39 0.90 -17.70
C LYS A 134 -13.33 -0.19 -18.20
N GLU A 135 -13.04 -0.76 -19.34
CA GLU A 135 -13.84 -1.85 -19.94
C GLU A 135 -13.83 -3.08 -19.05
N GLN A 136 -12.63 -3.50 -18.60
CA GLN A 136 -12.48 -4.65 -17.73
C GLN A 136 -13.12 -4.46 -16.34
N SER A 137 -12.99 -3.27 -15.77
CA SER A 137 -13.52 -2.95 -14.44
C SER A 137 -14.98 -2.48 -14.43
N SER A 138 -15.56 -2.18 -15.59
CA SER A 138 -16.86 -1.52 -15.72
C SER A 138 -16.96 -0.17 -14.99
N LEU A 139 -15.81 0.50 -14.74
CA LEU A 139 -15.73 1.76 -14.02
C LEU A 139 -15.80 2.96 -14.98
N THR A 140 -16.38 4.05 -14.50
CA THR A 140 -16.26 5.34 -15.19
C THR A 140 -14.87 5.95 -14.99
N ARG A 141 -14.50 6.89 -15.88
CA ARG A 141 -13.21 7.59 -15.81
C ARG A 141 -12.93 8.23 -14.44
N LYS A 142 -14.01 8.70 -13.77
CA LYS A 142 -13.95 9.32 -12.43
C LYS A 142 -13.31 8.39 -11.39
N TYR A 143 -13.55 7.08 -11.47
CA TYR A 143 -12.98 6.08 -10.57
C TYR A 143 -11.72 5.45 -11.14
N ALA A 144 -11.69 5.17 -12.44
CA ALA A 144 -10.56 4.49 -13.08
C ALA A 144 -9.25 5.26 -12.94
N ILE A 145 -9.25 6.58 -13.12
CA ILE A 145 -8.02 7.39 -13.01
C ILE A 145 -7.43 7.35 -11.60
N PRO A 146 -8.17 7.66 -10.51
CA PRO A 146 -7.65 7.55 -9.15
C PRO A 146 -7.13 6.14 -8.80
N TYR A 147 -7.81 5.08 -9.25
CA TYR A 147 -7.35 3.71 -9.02
C TYR A 147 -6.04 3.40 -9.73
N LEU A 148 -5.90 3.81 -10.99
CA LEU A 148 -4.65 3.63 -11.73
C LEU A 148 -3.49 4.41 -11.12
N GLU A 149 -3.72 5.64 -10.65
CA GLU A 149 -2.73 6.42 -9.93
C GLU A 149 -2.36 5.81 -8.57
N PHE A 150 -3.32 5.19 -7.90
CA PHE A 150 -3.08 4.42 -6.68
C PHE A 150 -2.23 3.18 -6.96
N LEU A 151 -2.56 2.40 -7.98
CA LEU A 151 -1.80 1.22 -8.41
C LEU A 151 -0.37 1.58 -8.86
N ASP A 152 -0.18 2.73 -9.51
CA ASP A 152 1.15 3.26 -9.86
C ASP A 152 1.97 3.56 -8.58
N LYS A 153 1.35 4.15 -7.55
CA LYS A 153 2.00 4.41 -6.24
C LYS A 153 2.32 3.14 -5.47
N GLU A 154 1.46 2.13 -5.55
CA GLU A 154 1.67 0.81 -4.95
C GLU A 154 2.68 -0.05 -5.74
N LEU A 155 3.25 0.48 -6.83
CA LEU A 155 4.19 -0.23 -7.70
C LEU A 155 3.62 -1.52 -8.31
N VAL A 156 2.31 -1.57 -8.52
CA VAL A 156 1.63 -2.64 -9.25
C VAL A 156 1.68 -2.36 -10.74
N THR A 157 1.53 -1.09 -11.11
CA THR A 157 1.60 -0.62 -12.49
C THR A 157 2.55 0.57 -12.61
N GLN A 158 2.97 0.85 -13.84
CA GLN A 158 3.81 2.00 -14.16
C GLN A 158 3.31 2.68 -15.42
N LYS A 159 3.14 3.99 -15.35
CA LYS A 159 2.84 4.80 -16.54
C LYS A 159 4.05 4.82 -17.47
N ILE A 160 3.85 4.45 -18.74
CA ILE A 160 4.95 4.34 -19.73
C ILE A 160 5.24 5.70 -20.36
N ASP A 161 4.19 6.45 -20.70
CA ASP A 161 4.32 7.70 -21.44
C ASP A 161 3.19 8.70 -21.13
N SER A 162 3.19 9.82 -21.86
CA SER A 162 2.16 10.86 -21.73
C SER A 162 0.78 10.45 -22.27
N SER A 163 0.68 9.38 -23.05
CA SER A 163 -0.59 8.89 -23.60
C SER A 163 -1.49 8.25 -22.55
N GLY A 164 -0.90 7.90 -21.38
CA GLY A 164 -1.60 7.22 -20.30
C GLY A 164 -1.54 5.70 -20.39
N LEU A 165 -0.74 5.17 -21.30
CA LEU A 165 -0.43 3.73 -21.37
C LEU A 165 0.35 3.31 -20.13
N ARG A 166 0.03 2.14 -19.58
CA ARG A 166 0.64 1.56 -18.38
C ARG A 166 1.17 0.17 -18.66
N ALA A 167 2.26 -0.18 -17.94
CA ALA A 167 2.77 -1.54 -17.86
C ALA A 167 2.53 -2.12 -16.47
N LYS A 168 2.32 -3.42 -16.39
CA LYS A 168 2.41 -4.16 -15.12
C LYS A 168 3.87 -4.17 -14.65
N ILE A 169 4.08 -4.06 -13.36
CA ILE A 169 5.40 -4.25 -12.73
C ILE A 169 5.42 -5.67 -12.18
N ASN A 170 6.27 -6.51 -12.77
CA ASN A 170 6.48 -7.90 -12.33
C ASN A 170 7.38 -7.97 -11.09
#